data_0e2aa77ae7bd1c8db26bf50a5c2af78b
#
_entry.id   0e2aa77ae7bd1c8db26bf50a5c2af78b
#
_cell.length_a   1.000
_cell.length_b   1.000
_cell.length_c   1.000
_cell.angle_alpha   90.00
_cell.angle_beta   90.00
_cell.angle_gamma   90.00
#
_symmetry.space_group_name_H-M   'P 1'
#
loop_
_entity.id
_entity.type
_entity.pdbx_description
1 polymer ?
#
loop_
_entity_poly.entity_id
_entity_poly.type
_entity_poly.pdbx_seq_one_letter_code
_entity_poly.pdbx_strand_id
1 'polypeptide(L)'
;MCGITGYIGNRNATPILLKGLKRLEYRGYDSSGIAILDTDRIKYLKKAGKIKELQALISKTSIYGSIGIAHTRWATHGPPNDSNSHPHLNESGTIALVHNGIIENYEAIKETLIRKGVLFQSETDTEVLVHLISAIYYEDKELSFEDAVRAALQEVVGAYGIVALCKDEPENLIAARMGSPLVLGVGENEYFLASD
;
A
#
# COMPACT_ATOMS: atom_id res chain seq x y z
N MET A 1 -15.81 -5.18 -0.82
CA MET A 1 -14.58 -5.37 0.01
C MET A 1 -13.36 -5.23 -0.90
N CYS A 2 -12.33 -4.59 -0.41
CA CYS A 2 -11.10 -4.36 -1.17
C CYS A 2 -10.24 -5.62 -1.30
N GLY A 3 -9.30 -5.64 -2.28
CA GLY A 3 -8.36 -6.72 -2.48
C GLY A 3 -6.92 -6.24 -2.39
N ILE A 4 -6.10 -6.93 -1.60
CA ILE A 4 -4.64 -6.69 -1.48
C ILE A 4 -3.90 -7.83 -2.15
N THR A 5 -2.82 -7.50 -2.87
CA THR A 5 -1.78 -8.45 -3.27
C THR A 5 -0.40 -7.86 -3.00
N GLY A 6 0.52 -8.70 -2.54
CA GLY A 6 1.93 -8.36 -2.34
C GLY A 6 2.83 -9.48 -2.87
N TYR A 7 4.01 -9.11 -3.30
CA TYR A 7 5.01 -10.05 -3.78
C TYR A 7 6.42 -9.57 -3.47
N ILE A 8 7.24 -10.50 -3.02
CA ILE A 8 8.69 -10.36 -2.90
C ILE A 8 9.34 -11.66 -3.35
N GLY A 9 10.32 -11.58 -4.25
CA GLY A 9 11.01 -12.77 -4.77
C GLY A 9 11.99 -12.45 -5.88
N ASN A 10 12.24 -13.41 -6.76
CA ASN A 10 13.22 -13.32 -7.83
C ASN A 10 12.61 -13.05 -9.21
N ARG A 11 11.29 -12.95 -9.32
CA ARG A 11 10.58 -12.71 -10.58
C ARG A 11 10.06 -11.27 -10.68
N ASN A 12 9.68 -10.84 -11.87
CA ASN A 12 8.98 -9.57 -12.04
C ASN A 12 7.63 -9.60 -11.29
N ALA A 13 7.49 -8.70 -10.32
CA ALA A 13 6.31 -8.58 -9.47
C ALA A 13 5.06 -8.13 -10.26
N THR A 14 5.23 -7.27 -11.27
CA THR A 14 4.11 -6.64 -11.99
C THR A 14 3.07 -7.65 -12.52
N PRO A 15 3.43 -8.67 -13.33
CA PRO A 15 2.44 -9.64 -13.83
C PRO A 15 1.84 -10.50 -12.71
N ILE A 16 2.60 -10.79 -11.66
CA ILE A 16 2.14 -11.58 -10.52
C ILE A 16 1.05 -10.82 -9.77
N LEU A 17 1.31 -9.56 -9.43
CA LEU A 17 0.37 -8.69 -8.72
C LEU A 17 -0.90 -8.45 -9.53
N LEU A 18 -0.78 -8.17 -10.83
CA LEU A 18 -1.94 -8.03 -11.72
C LEU A 18 -2.80 -9.29 -11.78
N LYS A 19 -2.16 -10.47 -11.83
CA LYS A 19 -2.88 -11.75 -11.80
C LYS A 19 -3.62 -11.94 -10.48
N GLY A 20 -3.01 -11.55 -9.36
CA GLY A 20 -3.63 -11.56 -8.04
C GLY A 20 -4.84 -10.62 -7.98
N LEU A 21 -4.67 -9.35 -8.41
CA LEU A 21 -5.77 -8.39 -8.44
C LEU A 21 -6.97 -8.87 -9.27
N LYS A 22 -6.73 -9.46 -10.44
CA LYS A 22 -7.80 -10.02 -11.28
C LYS A 22 -8.62 -11.09 -10.58
N ARG A 23 -8.00 -11.89 -9.72
CA ARG A 23 -8.70 -12.89 -8.91
C ARG A 23 -9.53 -12.26 -7.80
N LEU A 24 -9.13 -11.08 -7.32
CA LEU A 24 -9.82 -10.34 -6.26
C LEU A 24 -10.83 -9.31 -6.78
N GLU A 25 -10.96 -9.13 -8.12
CA GLU A 25 -11.85 -8.13 -8.73
C GLU A 25 -13.32 -8.33 -8.35
N TYR A 26 -13.74 -9.56 -8.04
CA TYR A 26 -15.10 -9.84 -7.57
C TYR A 26 -15.44 -9.17 -6.23
N ARG A 27 -14.41 -8.75 -5.46
CA ARG A 27 -14.58 -8.09 -4.15
C ARG A 27 -14.80 -6.58 -4.24
N GLY A 28 -14.44 -5.96 -5.37
CA GLY A 28 -14.58 -4.53 -5.59
C GLY A 28 -13.62 -4.03 -6.66
N TYR A 29 -14.03 -3.00 -7.39
CA TYR A 29 -13.29 -2.52 -8.56
C TYR A 29 -13.62 -1.07 -8.93
N ASP A 30 -13.81 -0.20 -7.94
CA ASP A 30 -14.00 1.23 -8.25
C ASP A 30 -12.70 1.93 -8.60
N SER A 31 -11.59 1.36 -8.14
CA SER A 31 -10.24 1.79 -8.50
C SER A 31 -9.22 0.71 -8.22
N SER A 32 -8.06 0.82 -8.83
CA SER A 32 -6.95 -0.11 -8.61
C SER A 32 -5.60 0.59 -8.78
N GLY A 33 -4.56 -0.02 -8.20
CA GLY A 33 -3.21 0.48 -8.38
C GLY A 33 -2.15 -0.50 -7.93
N ILE A 34 -0.93 -0.17 -8.28
CA ILE A 34 0.28 -0.97 -8.07
C ILE A 34 1.44 -0.05 -7.69
N ALA A 35 2.29 -0.50 -6.77
CA ALA A 35 3.60 0.08 -6.51
C ALA A 35 4.66 -1.00 -6.58
N ILE A 36 5.74 -0.72 -7.28
CA ILE A 36 6.88 -1.60 -7.49
C ILE A 36 8.14 -0.87 -7.07
N LEU A 37 8.97 -1.54 -6.30
CA LEU A 37 10.32 -1.09 -6.01
C LEU A 37 11.21 -1.42 -7.21
N ASP A 38 11.66 -0.38 -7.90
CA ASP A 38 12.56 -0.44 -9.05
C ASP A 38 13.92 0.14 -8.65
N THR A 39 14.88 -0.72 -8.39
CA THR A 39 16.25 -0.40 -8.00
C THR A 39 16.36 0.56 -6.80
N ASP A 40 16.11 1.85 -7.02
CA ASP A 40 16.33 2.92 -6.04
C ASP A 40 15.10 3.81 -5.79
N ARG A 41 13.97 3.47 -6.39
CA ARG A 41 12.73 4.26 -6.29
C ARG A 41 11.50 3.39 -6.35
N ILE A 42 10.43 3.89 -5.77
CA ILE A 42 9.10 3.30 -5.90
C ILE A 42 8.42 3.90 -7.14
N LYS A 43 8.14 3.06 -8.13
CA LYS A 43 7.26 3.40 -9.24
C LYS A 43 5.84 2.96 -8.90
N TYR A 44 4.87 3.81 -9.15
CA TYR A 44 3.47 3.48 -8.89
C TYR A 44 2.55 3.97 -10.01
N LEU A 45 1.46 3.26 -10.18
CA LEU A 45 0.38 3.59 -11.10
C LEU A 45 -0.95 3.33 -10.40
N LYS A 46 -1.87 4.28 -10.51
CA LYS A 46 -3.21 4.20 -9.93
C LYS A 46 -4.24 4.63 -10.96
N LYS A 47 -5.40 3.98 -10.95
CA LYS A 47 -6.49 4.32 -11.87
C LYS A 47 -7.85 4.03 -11.28
N ALA A 48 -8.74 5.03 -11.35
CA ALA A 48 -10.17 4.83 -11.12
C ALA A 48 -10.76 3.94 -12.22
N GLY A 49 -11.67 3.06 -11.85
CA GLY A 49 -12.30 2.09 -12.72
C GLY A 49 -11.78 0.66 -12.54
N LYS A 50 -12.12 -0.20 -13.49
CA LYS A 50 -11.79 -1.63 -13.45
C LYS A 50 -10.28 -1.88 -13.63
N ILE A 51 -9.82 -3.05 -13.21
CA ILE A 51 -8.40 -3.45 -13.33
C ILE A 51 -7.89 -3.36 -14.78
N LYS A 52 -8.76 -3.53 -15.79
CA LYS A 52 -8.39 -3.36 -17.19
C LYS A 52 -7.83 -1.96 -17.50
N GLU A 53 -8.31 -0.91 -16.81
CA GLU A 53 -7.84 0.46 -16.98
C GLU A 53 -6.40 0.61 -16.43
N LEU A 54 -6.14 0.04 -15.25
CA LEU A 54 -4.79 -0.04 -14.70
C LEU A 54 -3.86 -0.85 -15.61
N GLN A 55 -4.34 -1.99 -16.14
CA GLN A 55 -3.56 -2.82 -17.05
C GLN A 55 -3.21 -2.09 -18.35
N ALA A 56 -4.14 -1.30 -18.92
CA ALA A 56 -3.89 -0.48 -20.08
C ALA A 56 -2.84 0.62 -19.79
N LEU A 57 -2.83 1.18 -18.58
CA LEU A 57 -1.84 2.15 -18.15
C LEU A 57 -0.46 1.50 -17.99
N ILE A 58 -0.37 0.33 -17.36
CA ILE A 58 0.87 -0.43 -17.18
C ILE A 58 1.49 -0.83 -18.53
N SER A 59 0.67 -1.21 -19.52
CA SER A 59 1.16 -1.59 -20.84
C SER A 59 1.87 -0.45 -21.60
N LYS A 60 1.60 0.81 -21.23
CA LYS A 60 2.21 2.02 -21.79
C LYS A 60 3.41 2.52 -20.99
N THR A 61 3.61 1.96 -19.79
CA THR A 61 4.63 2.41 -18.85
C THR A 61 5.49 1.23 -18.44
N SER A 62 6.81 1.32 -18.62
CA SER A 62 7.70 0.28 -18.12
C SER A 62 7.78 0.34 -16.60
N ILE A 63 7.13 -0.60 -15.93
CA ILE A 63 7.19 -0.79 -14.47
C ILE A 63 7.67 -2.21 -14.19
N TYR A 64 8.85 -2.31 -13.60
CA TYR A 64 9.56 -3.56 -13.38
C TYR A 64 10.25 -3.54 -12.02
N GLY A 65 10.27 -4.68 -11.33
CA GLY A 65 10.94 -4.91 -10.07
C GLY A 65 10.53 -6.26 -9.49
N SER A 66 11.25 -6.71 -8.49
CA SER A 66 11.05 -8.01 -7.84
C SER A 66 10.23 -7.92 -6.54
N ILE A 67 9.90 -6.71 -6.12
CA ILE A 67 9.10 -6.43 -4.92
C ILE A 67 8.00 -5.45 -5.28
N GLY A 68 6.79 -5.71 -4.81
CA GLY A 68 5.68 -4.78 -5.03
C GLY A 68 4.42 -5.12 -4.28
N ILE A 69 3.50 -4.16 -4.30
CA ILE A 69 2.19 -4.23 -3.68
C ILE A 69 1.14 -3.73 -4.67
N ALA A 70 -0.06 -4.27 -4.59
CA ALA A 70 -1.16 -3.80 -5.43
C ALA A 70 -2.51 -3.95 -4.71
N HIS A 71 -3.49 -3.18 -5.16
CA HIS A 71 -4.78 -3.05 -4.49
C HIS A 71 -5.92 -2.86 -5.48
N THR A 72 -7.09 -3.46 -5.16
CA THR A 72 -8.38 -3.08 -5.74
C THR A 72 -9.24 -2.49 -4.64
N ARG A 73 -9.79 -1.32 -4.89
CA ARG A 73 -10.55 -0.56 -3.91
C ARG A 73 -12.05 -0.72 -4.13
N TRP A 74 -12.78 -0.75 -3.00
CA TRP A 74 -14.18 -0.39 -2.90
C TRP A 74 -14.27 0.78 -1.93
N ALA A 75 -14.66 1.96 -2.43
CA ALA A 75 -14.56 3.21 -1.70
C ALA A 75 -15.33 3.17 -0.37
N THR A 76 -14.63 3.51 0.72
CA THR A 76 -15.20 3.74 2.05
C THR A 76 -15.02 5.19 2.49
N HIS A 77 -13.86 5.79 2.17
CA HIS A 77 -13.50 7.17 2.45
C HIS A 77 -13.11 7.88 1.16
N GLY A 78 -13.78 8.98 0.84
CA GLY A 78 -13.58 9.75 -0.38
C GLY A 78 -14.11 9.09 -1.67
N PRO A 79 -14.41 9.87 -2.71
CA PRO A 79 -14.92 9.36 -3.98
C PRO A 79 -13.92 8.47 -4.71
N PRO A 80 -14.38 7.59 -5.63
CA PRO A 80 -13.51 6.79 -6.48
C PRO A 80 -12.86 7.66 -7.56
N ASN A 81 -11.66 8.14 -7.27
CA ASN A 81 -10.81 8.90 -8.16
C ASN A 81 -9.36 8.41 -8.08
N ASP A 82 -8.49 8.90 -8.96
CA ASP A 82 -7.09 8.45 -9.02
C ASP A 82 -6.32 8.82 -7.74
N SER A 83 -6.61 9.96 -7.09
CA SER A 83 -5.92 10.39 -5.86
C SER A 83 -6.26 9.50 -4.65
N ASN A 84 -7.54 9.09 -4.52
CA ASN A 84 -8.01 8.23 -3.44
C ASN A 84 -7.74 6.74 -3.68
N SER A 85 -7.23 6.36 -4.87
CA SER A 85 -6.85 4.99 -5.17
C SER A 85 -5.58 4.59 -4.41
N HIS A 86 -5.48 3.31 -4.02
CA HIS A 86 -4.27 2.74 -3.45
C HIS A 86 -3.29 2.28 -4.54
N PRO A 87 -2.00 2.19 -4.27
CA PRO A 87 -1.32 2.48 -3.00
C PRO A 87 -1.22 3.99 -2.70
N HIS A 88 -1.07 4.32 -1.41
CA HIS A 88 -0.67 5.65 -0.97
C HIS A 88 0.83 5.68 -0.68
N LEU A 89 1.45 6.82 -0.96
CA LEU A 89 2.87 7.06 -0.71
C LEU A 89 3.02 8.19 0.29
N ASN A 90 4.14 8.18 1.04
CA ASN A 90 4.55 9.33 1.81
C ASN A 90 5.03 10.46 0.89
N GLU A 91 5.21 11.66 1.41
CA GLU A 91 5.54 12.87 0.66
C GLU A 91 6.83 12.74 -0.18
N SER A 92 7.85 12.05 0.33
CA SER A 92 9.11 11.80 -0.38
C SER A 92 9.04 10.66 -1.41
N GLY A 93 7.94 9.90 -1.46
CA GLY A 93 7.78 8.75 -2.36
C GLY A 93 8.67 7.56 -2.01
N THR A 94 9.14 7.48 -0.77
CA THR A 94 10.06 6.42 -0.28
C THR A 94 9.36 5.27 0.42
N ILE A 95 8.11 5.45 0.84
CA ILE A 95 7.27 4.43 1.46
C ILE A 95 5.96 4.34 0.68
N ALA A 96 5.51 3.13 0.38
CA ALA A 96 4.21 2.86 -0.21
C ALA A 96 3.42 1.89 0.66
N LEU A 97 2.10 2.11 0.75
CA LEU A 97 1.18 1.37 1.61
C LEU A 97 -0.12 1.04 0.87
N VAL A 98 -0.61 -0.17 1.06
CA VAL A 98 -1.99 -0.57 0.74
C VAL A 98 -2.69 -1.02 2.02
N HIS A 99 -4.00 -0.77 2.11
CA HIS A 99 -4.78 -1.00 3.32
C HIS A 99 -6.19 -1.47 2.98
N ASN A 100 -6.64 -2.47 3.71
CA ASN A 100 -8.04 -2.90 3.82
C ASN A 100 -8.49 -2.69 5.27
N GLY A 101 -9.59 -2.02 5.46
CA GLY A 101 -10.15 -1.72 6.78
C GLY A 101 -10.53 -0.27 6.96
N ILE A 102 -10.65 0.15 8.20
CA ILE A 102 -10.98 1.53 8.58
C ILE A 102 -10.15 1.91 9.80
N ILE A 103 -9.47 3.04 9.72
CA ILE A 103 -8.75 3.66 10.83
C ILE A 103 -9.69 4.70 11.44
N GLU A 104 -10.32 4.35 12.55
CA GLU A 104 -11.40 5.14 13.16
C GLU A 104 -10.91 6.49 13.70
N ASN A 105 -9.66 6.54 14.19
CA ASN A 105 -9.05 7.76 14.76
C ASN A 105 -8.19 8.54 13.75
N TYR A 106 -8.36 8.32 12.44
CA TYR A 106 -7.52 8.93 11.41
C TYR A 106 -7.55 10.47 11.43
N GLU A 107 -8.67 11.09 11.78
CA GLU A 107 -8.79 12.56 11.82
C GLU A 107 -7.86 13.19 12.88
N ALA A 108 -7.81 12.63 14.07
CA ALA A 108 -6.94 13.10 15.15
C ALA A 108 -5.44 12.95 14.78
N ILE A 109 -5.09 11.82 14.15
CA ILE A 109 -3.74 11.59 13.63
C ILE A 109 -3.41 12.61 12.53
N LYS A 110 -4.33 12.80 11.58
CA LYS A 110 -4.20 13.75 10.46
C LYS A 110 -3.97 15.17 10.95
N GLU A 111 -4.75 15.65 11.91
CA GLU A 111 -4.56 16.98 12.51
C GLU A 111 -3.16 17.15 13.13
N THR A 112 -2.66 16.11 13.78
CA THR A 112 -1.31 16.12 14.37
C THR A 112 -0.23 16.20 13.30
N LEU A 113 -0.38 15.45 12.20
CA LEU A 113 0.54 15.47 11.07
C LEU A 113 0.50 16.80 10.31
N ILE A 114 -0.67 17.40 10.13
CA ILE A 114 -0.82 18.75 9.53
C ILE A 114 -0.07 19.80 10.36
N ARG A 115 -0.18 19.74 11.69
CA ARG A 115 0.59 20.63 12.58
C ARG A 115 2.11 20.47 12.47
N LYS A 116 2.56 19.27 12.06
CA LYS A 116 3.97 18.98 11.74
C LYS A 116 4.35 19.39 10.29
N GLY A 117 3.42 19.92 9.51
CA GLY A 117 3.66 20.41 8.14
C GLY A 117 3.39 19.39 7.03
N VAL A 118 2.83 18.22 7.34
CA VAL A 118 2.53 17.20 6.33
C VAL A 118 1.37 17.65 5.43
N LEU A 119 1.56 17.50 4.12
CA LEU A 119 0.55 17.82 3.10
C LEU A 119 -0.18 16.53 2.66
N PHE A 120 -1.48 16.60 2.57
CA PHE A 120 -2.34 15.49 2.15
C PHE A 120 -2.89 15.73 0.75
N GLN A 121 -2.89 14.69 -0.09
CA GLN A 121 -3.36 14.71 -1.48
C GLN A 121 -4.68 13.97 -1.67
N SER A 122 -5.06 13.15 -0.70
CA SER A 122 -6.28 12.34 -0.73
C SER A 122 -7.15 12.55 0.52
N GLU A 123 -8.32 11.95 0.48
CA GLU A 123 -9.30 11.96 1.57
C GLU A 123 -9.29 10.62 2.34
N THR A 124 -8.28 9.76 2.10
CA THR A 124 -8.26 8.41 2.67
C THR A 124 -7.54 8.37 4.02
N ASP A 125 -8.04 7.52 4.91
CA ASP A 125 -7.39 7.16 6.16
C ASP A 125 -6.04 6.45 5.94
N THR A 126 -5.89 5.79 4.80
CA THR A 126 -4.64 5.11 4.42
C THR A 126 -3.49 6.08 4.17
N GLU A 127 -3.75 7.25 3.57
CA GLU A 127 -2.73 8.28 3.41
C GLU A 127 -2.26 8.80 4.77
N VAL A 128 -3.16 8.91 5.73
CA VAL A 128 -2.81 9.29 7.11
C VAL A 128 -1.86 8.26 7.72
N LEU A 129 -2.13 6.96 7.52
CA LEU A 129 -1.27 5.91 8.06
C LEU A 129 0.12 5.90 7.43
N VAL A 130 0.25 6.07 6.11
CA VAL A 130 1.59 6.08 5.48
C VAL A 130 2.41 7.29 5.93
N HIS A 131 1.78 8.44 6.16
CA HIS A 131 2.45 9.61 6.71
C HIS A 131 2.83 9.43 8.19
N LEU A 132 2.01 8.76 8.99
CA LEU A 132 2.35 8.42 10.38
C LEU A 132 3.57 7.50 10.44
N ILE A 133 3.58 6.42 9.64
CA ILE A 133 4.72 5.51 9.52
C ILE A 133 5.98 6.28 9.10
N SER A 134 5.86 7.14 8.10
CA SER A 134 6.97 7.96 7.59
C SER A 134 7.52 8.90 8.66
N ALA A 135 6.66 9.57 9.41
CA ALA A 135 7.05 10.48 10.48
C ALA A 135 7.86 9.74 11.56
N ILE A 136 7.40 8.56 11.98
CA ILE A 136 8.09 7.74 12.99
C ILE A 136 9.42 7.21 12.44
N TYR A 137 9.43 6.67 11.22
CA TYR A 137 10.62 6.05 10.62
C TYR A 137 11.77 7.04 10.42
N TYR A 138 11.47 8.26 9.96
CA TYR A 138 12.51 9.26 9.70
C TYR A 138 12.86 10.15 10.92
N GLU A 139 12.09 10.06 12.02
CA GLU A 139 12.41 10.75 13.27
C GLU A 139 13.58 10.05 14.00
N ASP A 140 13.62 8.73 13.98
CA ASP A 140 14.68 7.93 14.59
C ASP A 140 15.42 7.08 13.53
N LYS A 141 16.67 7.45 13.23
CA LYS A 141 17.49 6.78 12.21
C LYS A 141 17.95 5.37 12.57
N GLU A 142 17.85 5.00 13.84
CA GLU A 142 18.21 3.65 14.31
C GLU A 142 17.00 2.70 14.25
N LEU A 143 15.81 3.23 13.98
CA LEU A 143 14.59 2.44 13.95
C LEU A 143 14.47 1.69 12.62
N SER A 144 14.21 0.37 12.67
CA SER A 144 13.89 -0.40 11.47
C SER A 144 12.51 -0.01 10.91
N PHE A 145 12.32 -0.22 9.60
CA PHE A 145 11.01 0.04 8.99
C PHE A 145 9.90 -0.84 9.60
N GLU A 146 10.23 -2.09 9.99
CA GLU A 146 9.30 -2.96 10.71
C GLU A 146 8.87 -2.35 12.04
N ASP A 147 9.82 -1.85 12.84
CA ASP A 147 9.51 -1.26 14.14
C ASP A 147 8.76 0.06 14.01
N ALA A 148 9.03 0.86 12.98
CA ALA A 148 8.27 2.06 12.67
C ALA A 148 6.81 1.74 12.31
N VAL A 149 6.58 0.71 11.48
CA VAL A 149 5.22 0.23 11.17
C VAL A 149 4.53 -0.27 12.44
N ARG A 150 5.24 -1.05 13.27
CA ARG A 150 4.70 -1.56 14.54
C ARG A 150 4.32 -0.42 15.49
N ALA A 151 5.17 0.59 15.63
CA ALA A 151 4.90 1.76 16.46
C ALA A 151 3.69 2.56 15.94
N ALA A 152 3.61 2.80 14.63
CA ALA A 152 2.46 3.48 14.03
C ALA A 152 1.15 2.73 14.28
N LEU A 153 1.16 1.40 14.19
CA LEU A 153 -0.04 0.57 14.41
C LEU A 153 -0.48 0.54 15.88
N GLN A 154 0.38 0.87 16.83
CA GLN A 154 -0.02 1.04 18.25
C GLN A 154 -0.84 2.31 18.47
N GLU A 155 -0.69 3.32 17.61
CA GLU A 155 -1.48 4.56 17.65
C GLU A 155 -2.84 4.45 16.95
N VAL A 156 -3.05 3.36 16.18
CA VAL A 156 -4.24 3.16 15.35
C VAL A 156 -5.35 2.48 16.11
N VAL A 157 -6.56 3.03 16.00
CA VAL A 157 -7.80 2.40 16.44
C VAL A 157 -8.61 1.98 15.22
N GLY A 158 -9.05 0.72 15.19
CA GLY A 158 -9.86 0.18 14.09
C GLY A 158 -9.36 -1.17 13.58
N ALA A 159 -9.93 -1.62 12.47
CA ALA A 159 -9.55 -2.87 11.82
C ALA A 159 -8.69 -2.59 10.59
N TYR A 160 -7.63 -3.37 10.42
CA TYR A 160 -6.73 -3.21 9.27
C TYR A 160 -6.15 -4.54 8.77
N GLY A 161 -5.88 -4.57 7.47
CA GLY A 161 -4.91 -5.44 6.81
C GLY A 161 -4.05 -4.57 5.92
N ILE A 162 -2.76 -4.49 6.18
CA ILE A 162 -1.83 -3.63 5.46
C ILE A 162 -0.69 -4.41 4.85
N VAL A 163 -0.18 -3.89 3.74
CA VAL A 163 1.13 -4.26 3.20
C VAL A 163 1.88 -2.99 2.82
N ALA A 164 3.10 -2.88 3.30
CA ALA A 164 3.96 -1.72 3.12
C ALA A 164 5.34 -2.12 2.58
N LEU A 165 5.93 -1.26 1.77
CA LEU A 165 7.30 -1.37 1.31
C LEU A 165 8.03 -0.03 1.49
N CYS A 166 9.33 -0.11 1.77
CA CYS A 166 10.20 1.04 1.95
C CYS A 166 11.40 0.93 1.00
N LYS A 167 11.69 2.03 0.30
CA LYS A 167 12.85 2.11 -0.60
C LYS A 167 14.18 1.91 0.14
N ASP A 168 14.26 2.39 1.38
CA ASP A 168 15.51 2.37 2.16
C ASP A 168 15.78 0.99 2.80
N GLU A 169 14.77 0.10 2.80
CA GLU A 169 14.90 -1.32 3.18
C GLU A 169 14.35 -2.23 2.06
N PRO A 170 15.04 -2.31 0.92
CA PRO A 170 14.54 -2.90 -0.32
C PRO A 170 14.35 -4.43 -0.27
N GLU A 171 14.81 -5.09 0.77
CA GLU A 171 14.66 -6.55 0.95
C GLU A 171 13.46 -6.93 1.81
N ASN A 172 12.70 -5.93 2.29
CA ASN A 172 11.60 -6.14 3.22
C ASN A 172 10.25 -5.78 2.60
N LEU A 173 9.26 -6.63 2.85
CA LEU A 173 7.86 -6.35 2.62
C LEU A 173 7.15 -6.56 3.96
N ILE A 174 6.65 -5.48 4.55
CA ILE A 174 6.01 -5.53 5.87
C ILE A 174 4.52 -5.73 5.73
N ALA A 175 3.99 -6.70 6.44
CA ALA A 175 2.56 -7.01 6.47
C ALA A 175 2.05 -7.10 7.90
N ALA A 176 0.88 -6.52 8.16
CA ALA A 176 0.23 -6.60 9.45
C ALA A 176 -1.29 -6.67 9.29
N ARG A 177 -1.96 -7.30 10.26
CA ARG A 177 -3.42 -7.41 10.25
C ARG A 177 -4.01 -7.36 11.66
N MET A 178 -5.16 -6.73 11.75
CA MET A 178 -6.07 -6.78 12.89
C MET A 178 -7.50 -6.68 12.38
N GLY A 179 -8.29 -7.75 12.53
CA GLY A 179 -9.69 -7.79 12.07
C GLY A 179 -9.90 -8.02 10.57
N SER A 180 -8.97 -7.59 9.69
CA SER A 180 -9.05 -7.81 8.25
C SER A 180 -8.22 -9.03 7.81
N PRO A 181 -8.67 -9.85 6.85
CA PRO A 181 -7.92 -11.02 6.42
C PRO A 181 -6.66 -10.64 5.64
N LEU A 182 -5.58 -11.39 5.87
CA LEU A 182 -4.34 -11.34 5.10
C LEU A 182 -3.66 -12.71 5.20
N VAL A 183 -3.29 -13.28 4.07
CA VAL A 183 -2.72 -14.62 3.93
C VAL A 183 -1.31 -14.51 3.35
N LEU A 184 -0.37 -15.24 3.92
CA LEU A 184 0.99 -15.40 3.42
C LEU A 184 1.11 -16.72 2.65
N GLY A 185 1.51 -16.64 1.39
CA GLY A 185 1.92 -17.77 0.57
C GLY A 185 3.45 -17.88 0.51
N VAL A 186 3.97 -19.07 0.69
CA VAL A 186 5.42 -19.35 0.64
C VAL A 186 5.72 -20.16 -0.62
N GLY A 187 6.58 -19.63 -1.48
CA GLY A 187 7.11 -20.31 -2.67
C GLY A 187 8.60 -20.60 -2.54
N GLU A 188 9.22 -21.04 -3.61
CA GLU A 188 10.65 -21.28 -3.67
C GLU A 188 11.41 -19.95 -3.89
N ASN A 189 12.03 -19.42 -2.84
CA ASN A 189 12.70 -18.10 -2.81
C ASN A 189 11.76 -16.94 -3.16
N GLU A 190 10.51 -17.06 -2.82
CA GLU A 190 9.51 -16.00 -3.04
C GLU A 190 8.35 -16.10 -2.05
N TYR A 191 7.74 -14.96 -1.77
CA TYR A 191 6.60 -14.85 -0.87
C TYR A 191 5.48 -14.05 -1.52
N PHE A 192 4.26 -14.43 -1.21
CA PHE A 192 3.05 -13.81 -1.71
C PHE A 192 2.19 -13.36 -0.53
N LEU A 193 1.55 -12.22 -0.66
CA LEU A 193 0.54 -11.74 0.26
C LEU A 193 -0.77 -11.54 -0.50
N ALA A 194 -1.87 -11.96 0.09
CA ALA A 194 -3.20 -11.74 -0.45
C ALA A 194 -4.23 -11.55 0.66
N SER A 195 -5.26 -10.77 0.39
CA SER A 195 -6.37 -10.59 1.33
C SER A 195 -7.42 -11.71 1.23
N ASP A 196 -7.26 -12.64 0.29
CA ASP A 196 -8.10 -13.82 0.10
C ASP A 196 -7.36 -14.89 -0.72
#